data_81efc8835059a634896da626045ebced
#
_entry.id   81efc8835059a634896da626045ebced
#
_cell.length_a   1.000
_cell.length_b   1.000
_cell.length_c   1.000
_cell.angle_alpha   90.00
_cell.angle_beta   90.00
_cell.angle_gamma   90.00
#
_symmetry.space_group_name_H-M   'P 1'
#
loop_
_entity.id
_entity.type
_entity.pdbx_description
1 polymer ?
#
loop_
_entity_poly.entity_id
_entity_poly.type
_entity_poly.pdbx_seq_one_letter_code
_entity_poly.pdbx_strand_id
1 'polypeptide(L)'
;MKKFVALSGLLAALMFSPAHADIKIGITLSATGPAASLGIPEKNTVEFYPATIAGQKMEYIVLDDASDTSKAVANAKKFTSEDKVDVIVGSSTTPNSLAMVDIAAEAKTPMISMANSARIVEPQDEKRRWAFKVPQGDSLMADAIAKHMGS
;
A
#
# COMPACT_ATOMS: atom_id res chain seq x y z
N MET A 1 -12.23 -58.65 21.74
CA MET A 1 -11.44 -57.78 20.85
C MET A 1 -12.35 -56.71 20.20
N LYS A 2 -12.95 -55.78 20.94
CA LYS A 2 -13.85 -54.72 20.39
C LYS A 2 -13.78 -53.39 21.17
N LYS A 3 -12.66 -52.99 21.74
CA LYS A 3 -12.56 -51.75 22.55
C LYS A 3 -11.41 -50.83 22.19
N PHE A 4 -10.75 -50.96 21.02
CA PHE A 4 -9.58 -50.15 20.66
C PHE A 4 -9.79 -49.16 19.49
N VAL A 5 -11.01 -49.01 18.95
CA VAL A 5 -11.25 -48.15 17.75
C VAL A 5 -11.76 -46.74 18.11
N ALA A 6 -12.15 -46.49 19.36
CA ALA A 6 -12.80 -45.21 19.72
C ALA A 6 -11.85 -44.08 20.12
N LEU A 7 -10.54 -44.30 20.24
CA LEU A 7 -9.58 -43.29 20.75
C LEU A 7 -8.80 -42.53 19.67
N SER A 8 -8.86 -43.00 18.41
CA SER A 8 -8.11 -42.36 17.30
C SER A 8 -8.82 -41.15 16.65
N GLY A 9 -10.11 -40.96 16.91
CA GLY A 9 -10.90 -39.89 16.31
C GLY A 9 -10.78 -38.53 17.01
N LEU A 10 -10.35 -38.49 18.25
CA LEU A 10 -10.33 -37.26 19.06
C LEU A 10 -9.05 -36.42 18.91
N LEU A 11 -7.97 -37.01 18.38
CA LEU A 11 -6.66 -36.33 18.23
C LEU A 11 -6.54 -35.51 16.93
N ALA A 12 -7.41 -35.72 15.95
CA ALA A 12 -7.40 -35.04 14.65
C ALA A 12 -8.09 -33.65 14.67
N ALA A 13 -8.88 -33.35 15.71
CA ALA A 13 -9.65 -32.10 15.78
C ALA A 13 -8.87 -30.90 16.36
N LEU A 14 -7.63 -31.08 16.82
CA LEU A 14 -6.84 -30.05 17.51
C LEU A 14 -5.83 -29.31 16.62
N MET A 15 -5.79 -29.57 15.31
CA MET A 15 -4.80 -28.98 14.40
C MET A 15 -5.34 -27.85 13.50
N PHE A 16 -6.57 -27.42 13.66
CA PHE A 16 -7.08 -26.22 12.99
C PHE A 16 -6.95 -25.01 13.91
N SER A 17 -5.73 -24.59 14.21
CA SER A 17 -5.51 -23.18 14.53
C SER A 17 -5.77 -22.38 13.26
N PRO A 18 -6.67 -21.40 13.25
CA PRO A 18 -6.77 -20.49 12.12
C PRO A 18 -5.40 -19.82 12.02
N ALA A 19 -4.68 -20.07 10.93
CA ALA A 19 -3.50 -19.31 10.60
C ALA A 19 -3.99 -17.89 10.29
N HIS A 20 -3.98 -17.00 11.28
CA HIS A 20 -4.13 -15.58 11.04
C HIS A 20 -2.89 -15.15 10.25
N ALA A 21 -3.03 -15.01 8.93
CA ALA A 21 -2.00 -14.39 8.13
C ALA A 21 -1.91 -12.92 8.55
N ASP A 22 -0.71 -12.45 8.92
CA ASP A 22 -0.46 -11.04 9.18
C ASP A 22 -0.72 -10.25 7.89
N ILE A 23 -1.37 -9.09 7.99
CA ILE A 23 -1.56 -8.20 6.85
C ILE A 23 -0.30 -7.35 6.70
N LYS A 24 0.33 -7.42 5.53
CA LYS A 24 1.55 -6.68 5.23
C LYS A 24 1.27 -5.46 4.37
N ILE A 25 1.72 -4.30 4.81
CA ILE A 25 1.58 -3.03 4.11
C ILE A 25 2.97 -2.50 3.78
N GLY A 26 3.29 -2.42 2.49
CA GLY A 26 4.51 -1.79 2.00
C GLY A 26 4.28 -0.29 1.82
N ILE A 27 5.06 0.54 2.49
CA ILE A 27 4.94 2.00 2.43
C ILE A 27 6.21 2.56 1.84
N THR A 28 6.12 3.21 0.66
CA THR A 28 7.23 3.98 0.09
C THR A 28 6.89 5.46 0.08
N LEU A 29 7.81 6.28 0.54
CA LEU A 29 7.61 7.72 0.70
C LEU A 29 8.93 8.47 0.53
N SER A 30 8.84 9.77 0.21
CA SER A 30 10.02 10.60 -0.03
C SER A 30 10.50 11.25 1.28
N ALA A 31 11.02 10.43 2.24
CA ALA A 31 11.50 10.93 3.53
C ALA A 31 12.80 11.74 3.41
N THR A 32 13.53 11.55 2.31
CA THR A 32 14.71 12.35 1.94
C THR A 32 14.59 12.90 0.53
N GLY A 33 15.58 13.72 0.11
CA GLY A 33 15.57 14.34 -1.22
C GLY A 33 14.67 15.58 -1.31
N PRO A 34 14.41 16.11 -2.53
CA PRO A 34 13.68 17.36 -2.75
C PRO A 34 12.26 17.41 -2.19
N ALA A 35 11.58 16.24 -2.08
CA ALA A 35 10.21 16.15 -1.56
C ALA A 35 10.13 15.74 -0.08
N ALA A 36 11.23 15.85 0.68
CA ALA A 36 11.29 15.46 2.09
C ALA A 36 10.26 16.18 2.97
N SER A 37 9.87 17.40 2.61
CA SER A 37 8.82 18.15 3.30
C SER A 37 7.43 17.48 3.23
N LEU A 38 7.19 16.61 2.26
CA LEU A 38 6.00 15.76 2.15
C LEU A 38 6.20 14.43 2.90
N GLY A 39 7.29 13.73 2.62
CA GLY A 39 7.51 12.39 3.11
C GLY A 39 7.82 12.30 4.61
N ILE A 40 8.43 13.30 5.23
CA ILE A 40 8.70 13.30 6.67
C ILE A 40 7.40 13.24 7.49
N PRO A 41 6.40 14.14 7.31
CA PRO A 41 5.15 14.04 8.04
C PRO A 41 4.35 12.78 7.70
N GLU A 42 4.42 12.29 6.46
CA GLU A 42 3.82 11.01 6.08
C GLU A 42 4.45 9.85 6.89
N LYS A 43 5.78 9.80 6.97
CA LYS A 43 6.50 8.81 7.77
C LYS A 43 6.10 8.86 9.24
N ASN A 44 6.05 10.05 9.83
CA ASN A 44 5.65 10.23 11.22
C ASN A 44 4.22 9.76 11.48
N THR A 45 3.32 9.89 10.49
CA THR A 45 1.94 9.41 10.60
C THR A 45 1.87 7.88 10.72
N VAL A 46 2.80 7.15 10.14
CA VAL A 46 2.82 5.67 10.24
C VAL A 46 3.00 5.19 11.68
N GLU A 47 3.64 5.98 12.54
CA GLU A 47 3.84 5.65 13.97
C GLU A 47 2.50 5.57 14.73
N PHE A 48 1.43 6.18 14.21
CA PHE A 48 0.08 6.13 14.79
C PHE A 48 -0.78 4.99 14.23
N TYR A 49 -0.27 4.20 13.30
CA TYR A 49 -1.04 3.12 12.70
C TYR A 49 -1.25 1.98 13.70
N PRO A 50 -2.44 1.36 13.70
CA PRO A 50 -2.77 0.32 14.67
C PRO A 50 -1.94 -0.95 14.42
N ALA A 51 -1.44 -1.55 15.49
CA ALA A 51 -0.72 -2.84 15.42
C ALA A 51 -1.63 -4.01 15.03
N THR A 52 -2.95 -3.86 15.22
CA THR A 52 -3.94 -4.89 14.88
C THR A 52 -5.21 -4.25 14.34
N ILE A 53 -5.82 -4.87 13.33
CA ILE A 53 -7.14 -4.49 12.78
C ILE A 53 -8.01 -5.73 12.73
N ALA A 54 -9.20 -5.67 13.32
CA ALA A 54 -10.15 -6.79 13.37
C ALA A 54 -9.52 -8.13 13.87
N GLY A 55 -8.57 -8.04 14.81
CA GLY A 55 -7.87 -9.21 15.37
C GLY A 55 -6.71 -9.72 14.51
N GLN A 56 -6.46 -9.15 13.35
CA GLN A 56 -5.31 -9.48 12.49
C GLN A 56 -4.15 -8.55 12.80
N LYS A 57 -2.95 -9.09 12.89
CA LYS A 57 -1.73 -8.31 13.08
C LYS A 57 -1.37 -7.57 11.81
N MET A 58 -0.96 -6.32 11.96
CA MET A 58 -0.49 -5.47 10.86
C MET A 58 1.04 -5.40 10.88
N GLU A 59 1.66 -5.58 9.72
CA GLU A 59 3.09 -5.38 9.51
C GLU A 59 3.29 -4.23 8.52
N TYR A 60 4.01 -3.19 8.94
CA TYR A 60 4.29 -2.01 8.13
C TYR A 60 5.77 -1.99 7.73
N ILE A 61 6.04 -2.10 6.44
CA ILE A 61 7.40 -2.07 5.87
C ILE A 61 7.59 -0.71 5.21
N VAL A 62 8.37 0.17 5.83
CA VAL A 62 8.57 1.55 5.38
C VAL A 62 9.92 1.70 4.69
N LEU A 63 9.91 2.17 3.44
CA LEU A 63 11.10 2.43 2.64
C LEU A 63 11.11 3.88 2.13
N ASP A 64 12.29 4.50 2.14
CA ASP A 64 12.50 5.83 1.58
C ASP A 64 12.83 5.72 0.09
N ASP A 65 12.07 6.39 -0.76
CA ASP A 65 12.38 6.50 -2.18
C ASP A 65 13.28 7.70 -2.52
N ALA A 66 13.61 8.51 -1.53
CA ALA A 66 14.47 9.68 -1.64
C ALA A 66 14.06 10.66 -2.77
N SER A 67 12.76 10.73 -3.08
CA SER A 67 12.22 11.51 -4.21
C SER A 67 12.75 11.05 -5.59
N ASP A 68 13.27 9.82 -5.68
CA ASP A 68 13.87 9.22 -6.88
C ASP A 68 12.97 8.13 -7.45
N THR A 69 12.64 8.25 -8.73
CA THR A 69 11.74 7.34 -9.43
C THR A 69 12.29 5.91 -9.51
N SER A 70 13.61 5.76 -9.69
CA SER A 70 14.24 4.44 -9.77
C SER A 70 14.19 3.72 -8.42
N LYS A 71 14.37 4.46 -7.33
CA LYS A 71 14.23 3.92 -5.97
C LYS A 71 12.77 3.55 -5.65
N ALA A 72 11.80 4.38 -6.06
CA ALA A 72 10.39 4.06 -5.91
C ALA A 72 10.03 2.75 -6.64
N VAL A 73 10.52 2.57 -7.86
CA VAL A 73 10.38 1.32 -8.63
C VAL A 73 11.04 0.14 -7.92
N ALA A 74 12.25 0.31 -7.39
CA ALA A 74 12.96 -0.74 -6.65
C ALA A 74 12.19 -1.14 -5.38
N ASN A 75 11.69 -0.16 -4.63
CA ASN A 75 10.85 -0.40 -3.45
C ASN A 75 9.58 -1.18 -3.80
N ALA A 76 8.85 -0.77 -4.85
CA ALA A 76 7.64 -1.46 -5.29
C ALA A 76 7.93 -2.91 -5.72
N LYS A 77 9.02 -3.16 -6.43
CA LYS A 77 9.46 -4.51 -6.79
C LYS A 77 9.77 -5.34 -5.56
N LYS A 78 10.50 -4.78 -4.59
CA LYS A 78 10.82 -5.46 -3.33
C LYS A 78 9.54 -5.84 -2.59
N PHE A 79 8.61 -4.92 -2.43
CA PHE A 79 7.32 -5.17 -1.78
C PHE A 79 6.55 -6.33 -2.43
N THR A 80 6.51 -6.38 -3.76
CA THR A 80 5.71 -7.37 -4.48
C THR A 80 6.42 -8.72 -4.62
N SER A 81 7.74 -8.75 -4.80
CA SER A 81 8.49 -9.98 -5.07
C SER A 81 9.09 -10.64 -3.83
N GLU A 82 9.59 -9.85 -2.88
CA GLU A 82 10.29 -10.33 -1.70
C GLU A 82 9.39 -10.31 -0.45
N ASP A 83 8.87 -9.15 -0.11
CA ASP A 83 8.09 -8.94 1.12
C ASP A 83 6.66 -9.52 1.02
N LYS A 84 6.13 -9.67 -0.21
CA LYS A 84 4.78 -10.18 -0.50
C LYS A 84 3.70 -9.39 0.23
N VAL A 85 3.73 -8.08 0.08
CA VAL A 85 2.75 -7.20 0.73
C VAL A 85 1.36 -7.33 0.12
N ASP A 86 0.33 -7.14 0.94
CA ASP A 86 -1.07 -7.18 0.52
C ASP A 86 -1.51 -5.86 -0.15
N VAL A 87 -0.87 -4.75 0.23
CA VAL A 87 -1.12 -3.42 -0.34
C VAL A 87 0.14 -2.56 -0.31
N ILE A 88 0.29 -1.71 -1.32
CA ILE A 88 1.34 -0.68 -1.37
C ILE A 88 0.70 0.68 -1.07
N VAL A 89 1.30 1.45 -0.17
CA VAL A 89 0.95 2.86 0.09
C VAL A 89 2.11 3.74 -0.36
N GLY A 90 1.83 4.74 -1.16
CA GLY A 90 2.85 5.65 -1.68
C GLY A 90 2.76 5.84 -3.21
N SER A 91 3.60 6.62 -3.79
CA SER A 91 4.63 7.48 -3.18
C SER A 91 4.06 8.86 -2.84
N SER A 92 4.88 9.70 -2.18
CA SER A 92 4.57 11.10 -1.88
C SER A 92 4.43 11.96 -3.14
N THR A 93 5.09 11.59 -4.24
CA THR A 93 5.17 12.40 -5.47
C THR A 93 4.52 11.72 -6.67
N THR A 94 4.00 12.53 -7.58
CA THR A 94 3.37 12.05 -8.81
C THR A 94 4.32 11.24 -9.71
N PRO A 95 5.56 11.68 -10.00
CA PRO A 95 6.46 10.90 -10.84
C PRO A 95 6.74 9.49 -10.28
N ASN A 96 6.99 9.41 -8.98
CA ASN A 96 7.26 8.15 -8.30
C ASN A 96 6.03 7.24 -8.32
N SER A 97 4.85 7.80 -8.00
CA SER A 97 3.59 7.04 -8.04
C SER A 97 3.28 6.49 -9.43
N LEU A 98 3.43 7.30 -10.49
CA LEU A 98 3.22 6.88 -11.87
C LEU A 98 4.15 5.72 -12.28
N ALA A 99 5.42 5.77 -11.85
CA ALA A 99 6.39 4.74 -12.17
C ALA A 99 6.10 3.39 -11.49
N MET A 100 5.33 3.39 -10.41
CA MET A 100 4.97 2.19 -9.66
C MET A 100 3.71 1.50 -10.17
N VAL A 101 2.85 2.19 -10.95
CA VAL A 101 1.56 1.67 -11.43
C VAL A 101 1.70 0.34 -12.16
N ASP A 102 2.66 0.23 -13.08
CA ASP A 102 2.88 -0.98 -13.86
C ASP A 102 3.28 -2.16 -12.97
N ILE A 103 4.11 -1.94 -11.96
CA ILE A 103 4.57 -2.97 -11.02
C ILE A 103 3.41 -3.47 -10.16
N ALA A 104 2.60 -2.54 -9.64
CA ALA A 104 1.41 -2.88 -8.87
C ALA A 104 0.41 -3.72 -9.69
N ALA A 105 0.21 -3.35 -10.96
CA ALA A 105 -0.68 -4.05 -11.88
C ALA A 105 -0.17 -5.46 -12.24
N GLU A 106 1.11 -5.59 -12.57
CA GLU A 106 1.75 -6.88 -12.90
C GLU A 106 1.67 -7.85 -11.71
N ALA A 107 1.91 -7.34 -10.51
CA ALA A 107 1.83 -8.13 -9.28
C ALA A 107 0.39 -8.35 -8.79
N LYS A 108 -0.61 -7.67 -9.37
CA LYS A 108 -2.00 -7.63 -8.89
C LYS A 108 -2.10 -7.21 -7.41
N THR A 109 -1.23 -6.30 -7.00
CA THR A 109 -1.17 -5.76 -5.65
C THR A 109 -1.77 -4.34 -5.66
N PRO A 110 -2.84 -4.06 -4.91
CA PRO A 110 -3.40 -2.71 -4.83
C PRO A 110 -2.36 -1.68 -4.39
N MET A 111 -2.38 -0.51 -5.03
CA MET A 111 -1.51 0.62 -4.69
C MET A 111 -2.36 1.85 -4.36
N ILE A 112 -2.09 2.49 -3.23
CA ILE A 112 -2.75 3.71 -2.78
C ILE A 112 -1.73 4.85 -2.79
N SER A 113 -1.78 5.72 -3.80
CA SER A 113 -0.87 6.86 -3.92
C SER A 113 -1.25 8.00 -2.96
N MET A 114 -0.24 8.66 -2.41
CA MET A 114 -0.38 9.89 -1.62
C MET A 114 -0.24 11.16 -2.48
N ALA A 115 0.06 11.02 -3.77
CA ALA A 115 0.14 12.13 -4.72
C ALA A 115 -1.23 12.45 -5.35
N ASN A 116 -1.43 13.71 -5.77
CA ASN A 116 -2.74 14.25 -6.16
C ASN A 116 -3.09 14.13 -7.65
N SER A 117 -2.15 13.83 -8.56
CA SER A 117 -2.44 13.81 -10.00
C SER A 117 -3.48 12.77 -10.39
N ALA A 118 -4.49 13.20 -11.15
CA ALA A 118 -5.50 12.31 -11.74
C ALA A 118 -4.90 11.25 -12.65
N ARG A 119 -3.76 11.53 -13.29
CA ARG A 119 -3.07 10.60 -14.21
C ARG A 119 -2.63 9.29 -13.57
N ILE A 120 -2.57 9.22 -12.24
CA ILE A 120 -2.24 8.00 -11.50
C ILE A 120 -3.37 6.97 -11.64
N VAL A 121 -4.61 7.44 -11.66
CA VAL A 121 -5.82 6.61 -11.66
C VAL A 121 -6.67 6.74 -12.93
N GLU A 122 -6.36 7.72 -13.79
CA GLU A 122 -7.11 8.02 -15.02
C GLU A 122 -6.20 8.06 -16.26
N PRO A 123 -6.74 7.69 -17.45
CA PRO A 123 -8.02 7.00 -17.63
C PRO A 123 -7.97 5.59 -17.03
N GLN A 124 -9.13 5.07 -16.60
CA GLN A 124 -9.22 3.70 -16.10
C GLN A 124 -8.88 2.71 -17.20
N ASP A 125 -7.91 1.85 -16.94
CA ASP A 125 -7.44 0.80 -17.83
C ASP A 125 -7.06 -0.46 -17.02
N GLU A 126 -6.59 -1.50 -17.69
CA GLU A 126 -6.16 -2.77 -17.09
C GLU A 126 -5.10 -2.58 -15.97
N LYS A 127 -4.24 -1.58 -16.08
CA LYS A 127 -3.18 -1.30 -15.12
C LYS A 127 -3.68 -0.43 -13.97
N ARG A 128 -4.37 0.68 -14.29
CA ARG A 128 -4.85 1.65 -13.29
C ARG A 128 -6.00 1.15 -12.44
N ARG A 129 -6.61 0.01 -12.79
CA ARG A 129 -7.57 -0.67 -11.90
C ARG A 129 -6.96 -1.10 -10.56
N TRP A 130 -5.63 -1.18 -10.48
CA TRP A 130 -4.87 -1.50 -9.28
C TRP A 130 -4.35 -0.27 -8.54
N ALA A 131 -4.53 0.92 -9.12
CA ALA A 131 -4.06 2.19 -8.56
C ALA A 131 -5.23 3.00 -8.00
N PHE A 132 -5.06 3.47 -6.79
CA PHE A 132 -5.95 4.36 -6.05
C PHE A 132 -5.16 5.57 -5.57
N LYS A 133 -5.85 6.64 -5.13
CA LYS A 133 -5.19 7.79 -4.51
C LYS A 133 -6.03 8.40 -3.40
N VAL A 134 -5.38 8.96 -2.39
CA VAL A 134 -6.05 9.58 -1.25
C VAL A 134 -6.40 11.05 -1.51
N PRO A 135 -5.50 11.92 -2.02
CA PRO A 135 -5.80 13.33 -2.18
C PRO A 135 -6.85 13.57 -3.26
N GLN A 136 -7.55 14.70 -3.16
CA GLN A 136 -8.45 15.18 -4.20
C GLN A 136 -7.72 15.39 -5.52
N GLY A 137 -8.45 15.34 -6.63
CA GLY A 137 -7.89 15.56 -7.97
C GLY A 137 -7.39 16.99 -8.15
N ASP A 138 -6.32 17.12 -8.91
CA ASP A 138 -5.73 18.40 -9.30
C ASP A 138 -6.72 19.32 -10.05
N SER A 139 -7.61 18.78 -10.88
CA SER A 139 -8.70 19.54 -11.54
C SER A 139 -9.63 20.19 -10.54
N LEU A 140 -10.05 19.46 -9.48
CA LEU A 140 -10.93 20.02 -8.45
C LEU A 140 -10.27 21.18 -7.70
N MET A 141 -8.98 21.09 -7.44
CA MET A 141 -8.21 22.15 -6.81
C MET A 141 -8.10 23.38 -7.74
N ALA A 142 -7.82 23.15 -9.02
CA ALA A 142 -7.74 24.23 -10.02
C ALA A 142 -9.09 24.97 -10.17
N ASP A 143 -10.20 24.23 -10.21
CA ASP A 143 -11.55 24.80 -10.27
C ASP A 143 -11.88 25.64 -9.02
N ALA A 144 -11.50 25.17 -7.84
CA ALA A 144 -11.69 25.92 -6.60
C ALA A 144 -10.90 27.23 -6.57
N ILE A 145 -9.64 27.18 -7.02
CA ILE A 145 -8.77 28.38 -7.14
C ILE A 145 -9.38 29.35 -8.16
N ALA A 146 -9.77 28.88 -9.35
CA ALA A 146 -10.35 29.71 -10.39
C ALA A 146 -11.64 30.42 -9.92
N LYS A 147 -12.50 29.72 -9.21
CA LYS A 147 -13.73 30.30 -8.62
C LYS A 147 -13.40 31.37 -7.58
N HIS A 148 -12.41 31.13 -6.73
CA HIS A 148 -11.99 32.10 -5.72
C HIS A 148 -11.37 33.36 -6.34
N MET A 149 -10.59 33.21 -7.41
CA MET A 149 -9.97 34.34 -8.11
C MET A 149 -10.96 35.15 -8.97
N GLY A 150 -12.10 34.56 -9.35
CA GLY A 150 -13.13 35.23 -10.16
C GLY A 150 -14.25 35.84 -9.33
N SER A 151 -14.22 35.73 -8.01
CA SER A 151 -15.15 36.33 -7.05
C SER A 151 -14.57 37.63 -6.47
#